data_486326468dd3d28cc3693eda9261634f
#
_entry.id   486326468dd3d28cc3693eda9261634f
#
_cell.length_a   1.000
_cell.length_b   1.000
_cell.length_c   1.000
_cell.angle_alpha   90.00
_cell.angle_beta   90.00
_cell.angle_gamma   90.00
#
_symmetry.space_group_name_H-M   'P 1'
#
loop_
_entity.id
_entity.type
_entity.pdbx_description
1 polymer ?
#
loop_
_entity_poly.entity_id
_entity_poly.type
_entity_poly.pdbx_seq_one_letter_code
_entity_poly.pdbx_strand_id
1 'polypeptide(L)'
;MKNRITELFNIKYPIALGGMAGVTDAKLAAAVSEAGGLGTIAAATESAESLAAEISRLRAITALPFAVNIPLMSPQAKDLIQVVIESRVPVVITAAGSPAVFTAALKQAGSRVVHVIPCVDAAKKAEGAGVDAVIAESFESGGFASPFEIGAVALIPQIVDAVRIPVLAAGGIVDARGYAACRILGAEGVSVGTAFLATVECTKIGSAWREQILSGRDVSTKILARGIAPIRMLANQWTEKLEKILSEGVTKNEIMKFIFSGDPMSTEDGPFACGQGVGLIRRIRTVKEVMEDFVIGSEELLKRIAARD
;
A
#
# COMPACT_ATOMS: atom_id res chain seq x y z
N MET A 1 -7.54 -11.57 -16.91
CA MET A 1 -6.08 -11.37 -17.03
C MET A 1 -5.40 -12.42 -16.16
N LYS A 2 -4.80 -13.46 -16.77
CA LYS A 2 -4.19 -14.57 -16.02
C LYS A 2 -2.68 -14.37 -15.97
N ASN A 3 -2.08 -14.29 -14.78
CA ASN A 3 -0.64 -14.20 -14.55
C ASN A 3 -0.28 -14.80 -13.18
N ARG A 4 1.02 -14.83 -12.83
CA ARG A 4 1.48 -15.46 -11.57
C ARG A 4 0.85 -14.83 -10.32
N ILE A 5 0.58 -13.52 -10.29
CA ILE A 5 -0.05 -12.82 -9.15
C ILE A 5 -1.52 -13.25 -9.00
N THR A 6 -2.28 -13.29 -10.11
CA THR A 6 -3.70 -13.70 -10.04
C THR A 6 -3.84 -15.17 -9.64
N GLU A 7 -2.93 -16.04 -10.09
CA GLU A 7 -2.91 -17.44 -9.69
C GLU A 7 -2.48 -17.62 -8.22
N LEU A 8 -1.45 -16.87 -7.79
CA LEU A 8 -0.92 -16.96 -6.43
C LEU A 8 -1.95 -16.57 -5.38
N PHE A 9 -2.73 -15.52 -5.63
CA PHE A 9 -3.71 -14.98 -4.68
C PHE A 9 -5.14 -15.42 -4.96
N ASN A 10 -5.38 -16.17 -6.05
CA ASN A 10 -6.72 -16.56 -6.50
C ASN A 10 -7.67 -15.36 -6.66
N ILE A 11 -7.20 -14.32 -7.36
CA ILE A 11 -7.93 -13.07 -7.65
C ILE A 11 -8.09 -12.88 -9.15
N LYS A 12 -9.04 -12.02 -9.54
CA LYS A 12 -9.33 -11.75 -10.95
C LYS A 12 -8.34 -10.80 -11.61
N TYR A 13 -7.93 -9.75 -10.90
CA TYR A 13 -7.04 -8.70 -11.38
C TYR A 13 -5.81 -8.58 -10.48
N PRO A 14 -4.59 -8.41 -11.03
CA PRO A 14 -3.36 -8.37 -10.24
C PRO A 14 -3.17 -6.98 -9.59
N ILE A 15 -4.17 -6.58 -8.81
CA ILE A 15 -4.23 -5.28 -8.13
C ILE A 15 -4.51 -5.53 -6.65
N ALA A 16 -3.59 -5.14 -5.80
CA ALA A 16 -3.73 -5.19 -4.34
C ALA A 16 -4.02 -3.80 -3.76
N LEU A 17 -4.87 -3.73 -2.76
CA LEU A 17 -5.03 -2.55 -1.93
C LEU A 17 -3.77 -2.38 -1.07
N GLY A 18 -3.12 -1.23 -1.14
CA GLY A 18 -2.00 -0.90 -0.25
C GLY A 18 -2.48 -0.77 1.20
N GLY A 19 -1.73 -1.36 2.13
CA GLY A 19 -2.04 -1.24 3.56
C GLY A 19 -1.80 0.19 4.07
N MET A 20 -2.85 0.92 4.39
CA MET A 20 -2.81 2.30 4.90
C MET A 20 -3.26 2.32 6.36
N ALA A 21 -2.32 2.57 7.27
CA ALA A 21 -2.54 2.56 8.72
C ALA A 21 -3.72 3.47 9.13
N GLY A 22 -4.65 2.93 9.91
CA GLY A 22 -5.85 3.64 10.36
C GLY A 22 -6.91 3.89 9.27
N VAL A 23 -6.69 3.45 8.03
CA VAL A 23 -7.57 3.72 6.89
C VAL A 23 -8.14 2.46 6.26
N THR A 24 -7.28 1.47 5.92
CA THR A 24 -7.75 0.26 5.24
C THR A 24 -8.33 -0.74 6.22
N ASP A 25 -9.63 -0.68 6.38
CA ASP A 25 -10.47 -1.51 7.23
C ASP A 25 -11.13 -2.66 6.46
N ALA A 26 -11.92 -3.46 7.15
CA ALA A 26 -12.67 -4.59 6.58
C ALA A 26 -13.59 -4.17 5.43
N LYS A 27 -14.22 -2.98 5.50
CA LYS A 27 -15.18 -2.51 4.49
C LYS A 27 -14.48 -2.16 3.18
N LEU A 28 -13.41 -1.37 3.23
CA LEU A 28 -12.64 -1.01 2.03
C LEU A 28 -11.95 -2.24 1.43
N ALA A 29 -11.37 -3.11 2.27
CA ALA A 29 -10.75 -4.35 1.83
C ALA A 29 -11.75 -5.27 1.13
N ALA A 30 -12.93 -5.48 1.71
CA ALA A 30 -13.97 -6.29 1.09
C ALA A 30 -14.41 -5.72 -0.27
N ALA A 31 -14.59 -4.39 -0.39
CA ALA A 31 -14.96 -3.75 -1.65
C ALA A 31 -13.94 -3.99 -2.76
N VAL A 32 -12.62 -3.96 -2.44
CA VAL A 32 -11.56 -4.26 -3.41
C VAL A 32 -11.56 -5.74 -3.79
N SER A 33 -11.79 -6.66 -2.84
CA SER A 33 -11.90 -8.09 -3.13
C SER A 33 -13.11 -8.39 -4.03
N GLU A 34 -14.28 -7.81 -3.74
CA GLU A 34 -15.50 -7.93 -4.56
C GLU A 34 -15.32 -7.34 -5.97
N ALA A 35 -14.50 -6.31 -6.12
CA ALA A 35 -14.14 -5.76 -7.43
C ALA A 35 -13.10 -6.61 -8.19
N GLY A 36 -12.64 -7.71 -7.60
CA GLY A 36 -11.73 -8.68 -8.22
C GLY A 36 -10.24 -8.46 -7.96
N GLY A 37 -9.88 -7.57 -7.05
CA GLY A 37 -8.51 -7.36 -6.56
C GLY A 37 -8.20 -8.13 -5.28
N LEU A 38 -7.09 -7.80 -4.62
CA LEU A 38 -6.72 -8.27 -3.30
C LEU A 38 -6.98 -7.16 -2.28
N GLY A 39 -8.11 -7.22 -1.58
CA GLY A 39 -8.38 -6.32 -0.45
C GLY A 39 -7.38 -6.54 0.67
N THR A 40 -6.97 -5.48 1.36
CA THR A 40 -5.95 -5.57 2.41
C THR A 40 -6.39 -4.81 3.65
N ILE A 41 -6.40 -5.46 4.82
CA ILE A 41 -6.54 -4.81 6.13
C ILE A 41 -5.15 -4.35 6.59
N ALA A 42 -5.02 -3.10 7.06
CA ALA A 42 -3.77 -2.59 7.63
C ALA A 42 -3.75 -2.76 9.14
N ALA A 43 -2.80 -3.54 9.66
CA ALA A 43 -2.72 -3.86 11.08
C ALA A 43 -1.74 -2.97 11.87
N ALA A 44 -1.19 -1.91 11.27
CA ALA A 44 -0.15 -1.09 11.91
C ALA A 44 -0.59 -0.40 13.22
N THR A 45 -1.88 -0.09 13.33
CA THR A 45 -2.49 0.59 14.49
C THR A 45 -3.45 -0.32 15.28
N GLU A 46 -3.56 -1.60 14.89
CA GLU A 46 -4.48 -2.55 15.49
C GLU A 46 -3.85 -3.26 16.70
N SER A 47 -4.67 -3.58 17.70
CA SER A 47 -4.37 -4.62 18.69
C SER A 47 -4.70 -6.01 18.12
N ALA A 48 -4.27 -7.06 18.81
CA ALA A 48 -4.60 -8.43 18.43
C ALA A 48 -6.13 -8.65 18.37
N GLU A 49 -6.87 -8.17 19.37
CA GLU A 49 -8.33 -8.27 19.46
C GLU A 49 -9.02 -7.47 18.35
N SER A 50 -8.55 -6.25 18.10
CA SER A 50 -9.09 -5.38 17.05
C SER A 50 -8.87 -5.99 15.67
N LEU A 51 -7.68 -6.52 15.38
CA LEU A 51 -7.39 -7.20 14.12
C LEU A 51 -8.26 -8.44 13.92
N ALA A 52 -8.44 -9.27 14.95
CA ALA A 52 -9.31 -10.43 14.89
C ALA A 52 -10.76 -10.04 14.57
N ALA A 53 -11.26 -8.96 15.17
CA ALA A 53 -12.58 -8.41 14.89
C ALA A 53 -12.70 -7.88 13.45
N GLU A 54 -11.69 -7.17 12.93
CA GLU A 54 -11.67 -6.70 11.53
C GLU A 54 -11.66 -7.87 10.53
N ILE A 55 -10.86 -8.90 10.78
CA ILE A 55 -10.86 -10.11 9.93
C ILE A 55 -12.25 -10.78 9.93
N SER A 56 -12.89 -10.87 11.10
CA SER A 56 -14.23 -11.44 11.22
C SER A 56 -15.29 -10.61 10.48
N ARG A 57 -15.21 -9.27 10.58
CA ARG A 57 -16.09 -8.35 9.84
C ARG A 57 -15.90 -8.49 8.33
N LEU A 58 -14.67 -8.57 7.84
CA LEU A 58 -14.40 -8.77 6.42
C LEU A 58 -15.02 -10.06 5.91
N ARG A 59 -14.85 -11.16 6.63
CA ARG A 59 -15.43 -12.46 6.27
C ARG A 59 -16.95 -12.51 6.31
N ALA A 60 -17.58 -11.66 7.11
CA ALA A 60 -19.02 -11.51 7.11
C ALA A 60 -19.54 -10.76 5.85
N ILE A 61 -18.68 -9.96 5.19
CA ILE A 61 -19.02 -9.22 3.97
C ILE A 61 -18.70 -10.04 2.71
N THR A 62 -17.54 -10.72 2.67
CA THR A 62 -17.08 -11.44 1.49
C THR A 62 -16.37 -12.75 1.84
N ALA A 63 -16.52 -13.76 0.95
CA ALA A 63 -15.77 -15.00 0.99
C ALA A 63 -14.52 -14.97 0.07
N LEU A 64 -14.27 -13.87 -0.63
CA LEU A 64 -13.16 -13.73 -1.56
C LEU A 64 -11.82 -13.56 -0.82
N PRO A 65 -10.69 -13.86 -1.48
CA PRO A 65 -9.37 -13.70 -0.89
C PRO A 65 -9.09 -12.25 -0.47
N PHE A 66 -8.37 -12.13 0.64
CA PHE A 66 -7.92 -10.84 1.19
C PHE A 66 -6.54 -10.99 1.83
N ALA A 67 -5.91 -9.86 2.12
CA ALA A 67 -4.64 -9.79 2.81
C ALA A 67 -4.73 -9.05 4.14
N VAL A 68 -3.76 -9.29 5.02
CA VAL A 68 -3.46 -8.44 6.17
C VAL A 68 -2.04 -7.91 6.03
N ASN A 69 -1.87 -6.58 6.14
CA ASN A 69 -0.57 -5.92 6.10
C ASN A 69 -0.05 -5.68 7.51
N ILE A 70 1.15 -6.19 7.82
CA ILE A 70 1.78 -6.12 9.14
C ILE A 70 3.19 -5.53 9.03
N PRO A 71 3.47 -4.34 9.60
CA PRO A 71 4.82 -3.83 9.72
C PRO A 71 5.58 -4.60 10.83
N LEU A 72 6.67 -5.28 10.45
CA LEU A 72 7.42 -6.16 11.35
C LEU A 72 8.23 -5.42 12.44
N MET A 73 8.43 -4.10 12.28
CA MET A 73 9.03 -3.26 13.31
C MET A 73 8.04 -2.83 14.40
N SER A 74 6.75 -3.13 14.27
CA SER A 74 5.77 -2.87 15.32
C SER A 74 6.09 -3.70 16.57
N PRO A 75 6.03 -3.12 17.77
CA PRO A 75 6.13 -3.89 19.01
C PRO A 75 5.09 -5.02 19.12
N GLN A 76 3.95 -4.86 18.46
CA GLN A 76 2.84 -5.83 18.45
C GLN A 76 2.95 -6.86 17.31
N ALA A 77 4.00 -6.79 16.47
CA ALA A 77 4.12 -7.64 15.26
C ALA A 77 3.93 -9.14 15.58
N LYS A 78 4.49 -9.63 16.68
CA LYS A 78 4.38 -11.04 17.08
C LYS A 78 2.92 -11.44 17.36
N ASP A 79 2.17 -10.62 18.08
CA ASP A 79 0.78 -10.90 18.44
C ASP A 79 -0.12 -10.81 17.21
N LEU A 80 0.11 -9.81 16.34
CA LEU A 80 -0.60 -9.67 15.06
C LEU A 80 -0.34 -10.84 14.12
N ILE A 81 0.90 -11.35 14.07
CA ILE A 81 1.25 -12.56 13.30
C ILE A 81 0.52 -13.78 13.86
N GLN A 82 0.42 -13.92 15.18
CA GLN A 82 -0.33 -15.02 15.80
C GLN A 82 -1.81 -14.95 15.39
N VAL A 83 -2.43 -13.78 15.42
CA VAL A 83 -3.82 -13.58 14.99
C VAL A 83 -4.04 -14.01 13.54
N VAL A 84 -3.17 -13.63 12.60
CA VAL A 84 -3.34 -14.00 11.19
C VAL A 84 -3.14 -15.50 10.95
N ILE A 85 -2.27 -16.15 11.72
CA ILE A 85 -2.08 -17.61 11.70
C ILE A 85 -3.35 -18.32 12.20
N GLU A 86 -3.84 -17.96 13.38
CA GLU A 86 -5.06 -18.55 13.99
C GLU A 86 -6.28 -18.30 13.12
N SER A 87 -6.38 -17.13 12.55
CA SER A 87 -7.45 -16.75 11.63
C SER A 87 -7.28 -17.36 10.22
N ARG A 88 -6.19 -18.07 9.91
CA ARG A 88 -5.90 -18.62 8.58
C ARG A 88 -6.09 -17.59 7.48
N VAL A 89 -5.43 -16.44 7.61
CA VAL A 89 -5.47 -15.37 6.61
C VAL A 89 -4.81 -15.87 5.33
N PRO A 90 -5.45 -15.77 4.16
CA PRO A 90 -4.93 -16.38 2.93
C PRO A 90 -3.66 -15.71 2.41
N VAL A 91 -3.51 -14.38 2.59
CA VAL A 91 -2.33 -13.62 2.16
C VAL A 91 -1.87 -12.71 3.29
N VAL A 92 -0.59 -12.73 3.62
CA VAL A 92 0.02 -11.83 4.60
C VAL A 92 1.07 -10.97 3.91
N ILE A 93 0.89 -9.65 3.97
CA ILE A 93 1.84 -8.67 3.45
C ILE A 93 2.66 -8.15 4.62
N THR A 94 3.96 -8.40 4.63
CA THR A 94 4.87 -7.91 5.66
C THR A 94 5.66 -6.71 5.14
N ALA A 95 6.02 -5.77 6.01
CA ALA A 95 6.78 -4.58 5.67
C ALA A 95 7.71 -4.18 6.83
N ALA A 96 8.69 -3.32 6.56
CA ALA A 96 9.50 -2.64 7.57
C ALA A 96 10.13 -3.60 8.60
N GLY A 97 10.97 -4.50 8.15
CA GLY A 97 11.69 -5.46 9.00
C GLY A 97 12.26 -6.62 8.20
N SER A 98 12.77 -7.64 8.88
CA SER A 98 13.30 -8.83 8.20
C SER A 98 12.18 -9.84 7.89
N PRO A 99 11.94 -10.18 6.62
CA PRO A 99 10.95 -11.20 6.26
C PRO A 99 11.28 -12.59 6.82
N ALA A 100 12.56 -12.89 7.06
CA ALA A 100 13.01 -14.20 7.53
C ALA A 100 12.40 -14.61 8.88
N VAL A 101 11.99 -13.65 9.72
CA VAL A 101 11.53 -13.93 11.08
C VAL A 101 10.21 -14.72 11.10
N PHE A 102 9.27 -14.40 10.21
CA PHE A 102 7.92 -14.97 10.28
C PHE A 102 7.50 -15.72 9.01
N THR A 103 8.23 -15.60 7.90
CA THR A 103 7.85 -16.22 6.62
C THR A 103 7.60 -17.71 6.73
N ALA A 104 8.50 -18.46 7.37
CA ALA A 104 8.35 -19.90 7.51
C ALA A 104 7.08 -20.29 8.28
N ALA A 105 6.81 -19.64 9.41
CA ALA A 105 5.62 -19.89 10.23
C ALA A 105 4.32 -19.55 9.49
N LEU A 106 4.26 -18.43 8.79
CA LEU A 106 3.12 -18.01 7.98
C LEU A 106 2.83 -19.00 6.85
N LYS A 107 3.87 -19.44 6.14
CA LYS A 107 3.72 -20.45 5.06
C LYS A 107 3.29 -21.81 5.60
N GLN A 108 3.80 -22.23 6.75
CA GLN A 108 3.37 -23.46 7.42
C GLN A 108 1.89 -23.39 7.83
N ALA A 109 1.38 -22.22 8.18
CA ALA A 109 -0.03 -21.97 8.46
C ALA A 109 -0.91 -21.92 7.18
N GLY A 110 -0.32 -21.99 5.99
CA GLY A 110 -1.02 -21.98 4.70
C GLY A 110 -1.16 -20.60 4.06
N SER A 111 -0.62 -19.54 4.66
CA SER A 111 -0.65 -18.21 4.07
C SER A 111 0.34 -18.05 2.92
N ARG A 112 -0.03 -17.29 1.89
CA ARG A 112 0.92 -16.70 0.94
C ARG A 112 1.57 -15.49 1.58
N VAL A 113 2.89 -15.37 1.45
CA VAL A 113 3.66 -14.29 2.09
C VAL A 113 4.21 -13.36 1.04
N VAL A 114 3.90 -12.08 1.19
CA VAL A 114 4.43 -10.99 0.36
C VAL A 114 5.25 -10.05 1.23
N HIS A 115 6.35 -9.52 0.71
CA HIS A 115 7.15 -8.55 1.47
C HIS A 115 7.32 -7.24 0.70
N VAL A 116 7.11 -6.11 1.37
CA VAL A 116 7.34 -4.77 0.79
C VAL A 116 8.82 -4.44 0.85
N ILE A 117 9.39 -4.06 -0.30
CA ILE A 117 10.84 -3.83 -0.42
C ILE A 117 11.15 -2.51 -1.15
N PRO A 118 12.22 -1.82 -0.73
CA PRO A 118 12.61 -0.53 -1.30
C PRO A 118 13.78 -0.58 -2.29
N CYS A 119 14.43 -1.73 -2.47
CA CYS A 119 15.63 -1.86 -3.30
C CYS A 119 15.94 -3.34 -3.64
N VAL A 120 16.87 -3.54 -4.58
CA VAL A 120 17.30 -4.86 -5.07
C VAL A 120 17.81 -5.78 -3.96
N ASP A 121 18.64 -5.27 -3.07
CA ASP A 121 19.20 -6.09 -1.98
C ASP A 121 18.12 -6.59 -1.03
N ALA A 122 17.10 -5.75 -0.75
CA ALA A 122 15.96 -6.16 0.04
C ALA A 122 15.09 -7.20 -0.69
N ALA A 123 14.95 -7.08 -2.02
CA ALA A 123 14.21 -8.04 -2.84
C ALA A 123 14.90 -9.44 -2.82
N LYS A 124 16.23 -9.49 -3.00
CA LYS A 124 16.99 -10.73 -2.93
C LYS A 124 16.93 -11.37 -1.54
N LYS A 125 16.99 -10.56 -0.48
CA LYS A 125 16.84 -11.06 0.90
C LYS A 125 15.42 -11.62 1.14
N ALA A 126 14.40 -10.97 0.61
CA ALA A 126 13.02 -11.43 0.73
C ALA A 126 12.80 -12.76 -0.03
N GLU A 127 13.31 -12.88 -1.27
CA GLU A 127 13.29 -14.12 -2.02
C GLU A 127 14.03 -15.24 -1.29
N GLY A 128 15.23 -14.95 -0.78
CA GLY A 128 16.02 -15.91 0.02
C GLY A 128 15.35 -16.34 1.33
N ALA A 129 14.49 -15.50 1.90
CA ALA A 129 13.65 -15.84 3.05
C ALA A 129 12.40 -16.67 2.68
N GLY A 130 12.18 -16.95 1.39
CA GLY A 130 11.12 -17.81 0.89
C GLY A 130 9.74 -17.14 0.78
N VAL A 131 9.66 -15.80 0.66
CA VAL A 131 8.38 -15.14 0.37
C VAL A 131 7.87 -15.52 -1.02
N ASP A 132 6.55 -15.46 -1.22
CA ASP A 132 5.92 -15.89 -2.48
C ASP A 132 5.90 -14.78 -3.54
N ALA A 133 5.96 -13.51 -3.12
CA ALA A 133 6.04 -12.33 -3.99
C ALA A 133 6.64 -11.13 -3.24
N VAL A 134 7.04 -10.09 -3.97
CA VAL A 134 7.47 -8.81 -3.40
C VAL A 134 6.63 -7.65 -3.92
N ILE A 135 6.47 -6.62 -3.09
CA ILE A 135 5.95 -5.31 -3.49
C ILE A 135 7.12 -4.35 -3.55
N ALA A 136 7.49 -3.91 -4.75
CA ALA A 136 8.51 -2.91 -4.99
C ALA A 136 7.94 -1.51 -4.77
N GLU A 137 8.22 -0.93 -3.61
CA GLU A 137 7.68 0.37 -3.22
C GLU A 137 8.63 1.49 -3.61
N SER A 138 8.21 2.26 -4.60
CA SER A 138 8.93 3.43 -5.09
C SER A 138 8.76 4.65 -4.20
N PHE A 139 9.63 5.63 -4.36
CA PHE A 139 9.65 6.87 -3.59
C PHE A 139 8.39 7.75 -3.80
N GLU A 140 7.60 7.51 -4.84
CA GLU A 140 6.34 8.21 -5.09
C GLU A 140 5.19 7.80 -4.16
N SER A 141 5.37 6.75 -3.34
CA SER A 141 4.33 6.29 -2.42
C SER A 141 4.02 7.31 -1.31
N GLY A 142 2.80 7.26 -0.79
CA GLY A 142 2.39 7.99 0.41
C GLY A 142 2.72 7.22 1.68
N GLY A 143 2.78 7.90 2.82
CA GLY A 143 3.15 7.29 4.08
C GLY A 143 4.66 7.11 4.23
N PHE A 144 5.08 6.13 5.03
CA PHE A 144 6.50 5.87 5.24
C PHE A 144 7.18 5.48 3.92
N ALA A 145 8.26 6.16 3.60
CA ALA A 145 8.97 6.03 2.34
C ALA A 145 10.37 5.44 2.53
N SER A 146 10.92 4.90 1.45
CA SER A 146 12.30 4.43 1.40
C SER A 146 13.28 5.59 1.58
N PRO A 147 14.37 5.39 2.33
CA PRO A 147 15.46 6.37 2.42
C PRO A 147 16.29 6.47 1.12
N PHE A 148 16.13 5.53 0.19
CA PHE A 148 16.91 5.50 -1.06
C PHE A 148 16.36 6.40 -2.15
N GLU A 149 15.14 6.92 -2.00
CA GLU A 149 14.49 7.86 -2.90
C GLU A 149 14.46 7.41 -4.39
N ILE A 150 14.29 6.10 -4.65
CA ILE A 150 14.29 5.56 -6.01
C ILE A 150 12.87 5.62 -6.58
N GLY A 151 12.71 6.28 -7.73
CA GLY A 151 11.44 6.37 -8.46
C GLY A 151 11.08 5.06 -9.18
N ALA A 152 9.78 4.88 -9.49
CA ALA A 152 9.24 3.64 -10.06
C ALA A 152 9.94 3.22 -11.36
N VAL A 153 10.18 4.17 -12.27
CA VAL A 153 10.82 3.89 -13.58
C VAL A 153 12.21 3.26 -13.43
N ALA A 154 12.97 3.66 -12.40
CA ALA A 154 14.28 3.10 -12.14
C ALA A 154 14.24 1.85 -11.24
N LEU A 155 13.31 1.81 -10.27
CA LEU A 155 13.25 0.74 -9.28
C LEU A 155 12.71 -0.57 -9.86
N ILE A 156 11.56 -0.49 -10.55
CA ILE A 156 10.80 -1.66 -10.94
C ILE A 156 11.60 -2.61 -11.84
N PRO A 157 12.22 -2.17 -12.96
CA PRO A 157 12.96 -3.07 -13.83
C PRO A 157 14.16 -3.71 -13.13
N GLN A 158 14.87 -2.96 -12.27
CA GLN A 158 16.01 -3.51 -11.53
C GLN A 158 15.59 -4.63 -10.56
N ILE A 159 14.42 -4.51 -9.94
CA ILE A 159 13.90 -5.56 -9.06
C ILE A 159 13.42 -6.75 -9.86
N VAL A 160 12.67 -6.52 -10.95
CA VAL A 160 12.18 -7.58 -11.85
C VAL A 160 13.35 -8.41 -12.39
N ASP A 161 14.43 -7.78 -12.78
CA ASP A 161 15.63 -8.48 -13.28
C ASP A 161 16.42 -9.23 -12.17
N ALA A 162 16.23 -8.83 -10.91
CA ALA A 162 17.02 -9.33 -9.79
C ALA A 162 16.43 -10.54 -9.08
N VAL A 163 15.11 -10.80 -9.20
CA VAL A 163 14.40 -11.88 -8.51
C VAL A 163 13.56 -12.71 -9.47
N ARG A 164 13.27 -13.96 -9.09
CA ARG A 164 12.44 -14.88 -9.88
C ARG A 164 10.98 -14.92 -9.43
N ILE A 165 10.71 -14.50 -8.21
CA ILE A 165 9.35 -14.40 -7.66
C ILE A 165 8.58 -13.24 -8.26
N PRO A 166 7.24 -13.29 -8.31
CA PRO A 166 6.42 -12.21 -8.85
C PRO A 166 6.64 -10.87 -8.14
N VAL A 167 6.61 -9.78 -8.92
CA VAL A 167 6.79 -8.40 -8.44
C VAL A 167 5.52 -7.60 -8.66
N LEU A 168 5.00 -7.00 -7.58
CA LEU A 168 3.99 -5.94 -7.65
C LEU A 168 4.69 -4.59 -7.52
N ALA A 169 4.32 -3.62 -8.34
CA ALA A 169 4.80 -2.24 -8.22
C ALA A 169 3.92 -1.43 -7.27
N ALA A 170 4.51 -0.54 -6.49
CA ALA A 170 3.80 0.40 -5.63
C ALA A 170 4.41 1.80 -5.68
N GLY A 171 3.57 2.81 -5.47
CA GLY A 171 3.95 4.23 -5.50
C GLY A 171 3.64 4.92 -6.83
N GLY A 172 3.01 6.10 -6.77
CA GLY A 172 2.68 6.93 -7.92
C GLY A 172 1.53 6.44 -8.82
N ILE A 173 0.98 5.26 -8.57
CA ILE A 173 0.00 4.59 -9.43
C ILE A 173 -1.42 4.99 -9.01
N VAL A 174 -2.14 5.76 -9.83
CA VAL A 174 -3.49 6.25 -9.51
C VAL A 174 -4.50 6.12 -10.65
N ASP A 175 -4.06 5.78 -11.86
CA ASP A 175 -4.89 5.58 -13.05
C ASP A 175 -4.31 4.54 -14.00
N ALA A 176 -5.03 4.30 -15.12
CA ALA A 176 -4.66 3.36 -16.17
C ALA A 176 -3.24 3.55 -16.74
N ARG A 177 -2.74 4.78 -16.79
CA ARG A 177 -1.40 5.11 -17.33
C ARG A 177 -0.30 4.57 -16.44
N GLY A 178 -0.41 4.82 -15.13
CA GLY A 178 0.53 4.29 -14.14
C GLY A 178 0.52 2.76 -14.09
N TYR A 179 -0.66 2.15 -14.16
CA TYR A 179 -0.79 0.69 -14.21
C TYR A 179 -0.16 0.09 -15.49
N ALA A 180 -0.43 0.67 -16.66
CA ALA A 180 0.17 0.22 -17.92
C ALA A 180 1.70 0.37 -17.90
N ALA A 181 2.21 1.50 -17.39
CA ALA A 181 3.64 1.75 -17.29
C ALA A 181 4.33 0.70 -16.41
N CYS A 182 3.78 0.38 -15.23
CA CYS A 182 4.36 -0.66 -14.36
C CYS A 182 4.41 -2.04 -15.02
N ARG A 183 3.39 -2.40 -15.82
CA ARG A 183 3.39 -3.65 -16.61
C ARG A 183 4.47 -3.65 -17.68
N ILE A 184 4.68 -2.52 -18.38
CA ILE A 184 5.77 -2.37 -19.37
C ILE A 184 7.13 -2.50 -18.70
N LEU A 185 7.28 -1.99 -17.47
CA LEU A 185 8.50 -2.11 -16.67
C LEU A 185 8.74 -3.53 -16.12
N GLY A 186 7.82 -4.47 -16.37
CA GLY A 186 7.95 -5.88 -16.01
C GLY A 186 7.22 -6.30 -14.74
N ALA A 187 6.54 -5.39 -14.02
CA ALA A 187 5.74 -5.77 -12.87
C ALA A 187 4.52 -6.62 -13.28
N GLU A 188 4.21 -7.66 -12.51
CA GLU A 188 3.08 -8.55 -12.77
C GLU A 188 1.78 -8.12 -12.09
N GLY A 189 1.86 -7.12 -11.23
CA GLY A 189 0.72 -6.51 -10.55
C GLY A 189 1.11 -5.17 -9.93
N VAL A 190 0.16 -4.57 -9.25
CA VAL A 190 0.35 -3.30 -8.54
C VAL A 190 -0.24 -3.36 -7.14
N SER A 191 0.35 -2.60 -6.21
CA SER A 191 -0.23 -2.29 -4.91
C SER A 191 -0.54 -0.80 -4.84
N VAL A 192 -1.81 -0.46 -4.62
CA VAL A 192 -2.33 0.91 -4.80
C VAL A 192 -2.97 1.40 -3.52
N GLY A 193 -2.54 2.56 -3.03
CA GLY A 193 -3.13 3.24 -1.87
C GLY A 193 -3.96 4.46 -2.28
N THR A 194 -3.31 5.51 -2.73
CA THR A 194 -3.86 6.87 -2.89
C THR A 194 -5.14 6.93 -3.75
N ALA A 195 -5.23 6.14 -4.83
CA ALA A 195 -6.43 6.10 -5.66
C ALA A 195 -7.66 5.59 -4.88
N PHE A 196 -7.47 4.66 -3.95
CA PHE A 196 -8.55 4.14 -3.11
C PHE A 196 -8.94 5.05 -1.94
N LEU A 197 -8.08 6.00 -1.52
CA LEU A 197 -8.49 7.06 -0.59
C LEU A 197 -9.66 7.90 -1.15
N ALA A 198 -9.66 8.13 -2.47
CA ALA A 198 -10.68 8.89 -3.18
C ALA A 198 -11.87 8.00 -3.62
N THR A 199 -12.29 7.07 -2.77
CA THR A 199 -13.46 6.23 -3.05
C THR A 199 -14.56 6.42 -2.01
N VAL A 200 -15.81 6.12 -2.40
CA VAL A 200 -16.97 6.21 -1.50
C VAL A 200 -16.89 5.16 -0.39
N GLU A 201 -16.23 4.04 -0.64
CA GLU A 201 -16.04 2.94 0.31
C GLU A 201 -14.94 3.24 1.35
N CYS A 202 -14.02 4.17 1.08
CA CYS A 202 -13.03 4.63 2.04
C CYS A 202 -13.68 5.58 3.05
N THR A 203 -14.19 5.05 4.15
CA THR A 203 -14.95 5.82 5.16
C THR A 203 -14.11 6.26 6.36
N LYS A 204 -12.83 5.90 6.41
CA LYS A 204 -11.91 6.18 7.52
C LYS A 204 -11.06 7.44 7.35
N ILE A 205 -11.43 8.31 6.41
CA ILE A 205 -10.80 9.64 6.23
C ILE A 205 -11.85 10.74 6.31
N GLY A 206 -11.48 11.88 6.92
CA GLY A 206 -12.34 13.05 7.10
C GLY A 206 -12.53 13.86 5.82
N SER A 207 -13.41 14.87 5.90
CA SER A 207 -13.69 15.77 4.77
C SER A 207 -12.48 16.56 4.33
N ALA A 208 -11.67 17.06 5.27
CA ALA A 208 -10.46 17.83 4.96
C ALA A 208 -9.44 17.01 4.16
N TRP A 209 -9.23 15.74 4.50
CA TRP A 209 -8.34 14.89 3.72
C TRP A 209 -8.87 14.66 2.31
N ARG A 210 -10.18 14.41 2.16
CA ARG A 210 -10.82 14.25 0.84
C ARG A 210 -10.71 15.51 -0.01
N GLU A 211 -10.95 16.68 0.57
CA GLU A 211 -10.85 17.98 -0.11
C GLU A 211 -9.41 18.25 -0.57
N GLN A 212 -8.42 17.99 0.28
CA GLN A 212 -7.00 18.13 -0.08
C GLN A 212 -6.56 17.14 -1.16
N ILE A 213 -7.13 15.91 -1.21
CA ILE A 213 -6.91 14.98 -2.32
C ILE A 213 -7.50 15.54 -3.62
N LEU A 214 -8.74 16.01 -3.61
CA LEU A 214 -9.45 16.49 -4.82
C LEU A 214 -8.88 17.80 -5.37
N SER A 215 -8.35 18.66 -4.50
CA SER A 215 -7.63 19.89 -4.87
C SER A 215 -6.14 19.68 -5.15
N GLY A 216 -5.67 18.44 -5.01
CA GLY A 216 -4.27 18.06 -5.15
C GLY A 216 -3.69 18.39 -6.52
N ARG A 217 -2.42 18.83 -6.51
CA ARG A 217 -1.61 19.11 -7.68
C ARG A 217 -0.33 18.25 -7.63
N ASP A 218 0.48 18.32 -8.66
CA ASP A 218 1.79 17.68 -8.80
C ASP A 218 2.75 17.95 -7.63
N VAL A 219 2.68 19.15 -7.04
CA VAL A 219 3.52 19.59 -5.92
C VAL A 219 2.85 19.54 -4.54
N SER A 220 1.66 18.92 -4.41
CA SER A 220 0.88 18.97 -3.17
C SER A 220 1.42 18.03 -2.07
N THR A 221 2.40 17.18 -2.35
CA THR A 221 3.01 16.30 -1.32
C THR A 221 4.45 16.70 -1.03
N LYS A 222 4.86 16.50 0.20
CA LYS A 222 6.27 16.65 0.62
C LYS A 222 6.75 15.45 1.45
N ILE A 223 8.07 15.20 1.42
CA ILE A 223 8.74 14.24 2.30
C ILE A 223 9.27 14.97 3.52
N LEU A 224 8.89 14.48 4.68
CA LEU A 224 9.30 14.97 6.00
C LEU A 224 10.23 13.93 6.67
N ALA A 225 10.92 14.35 7.72
CA ALA A 225 11.77 13.50 8.57
C ALA A 225 12.83 12.68 7.80
N ARG A 226 13.39 13.21 6.70
CA ARG A 226 14.50 12.57 5.98
C ARG A 226 15.66 12.25 6.94
N GLY A 227 16.27 11.08 6.76
CA GLY A 227 17.36 10.61 7.62
C GLY A 227 16.93 10.01 8.96
N ILE A 228 15.65 10.13 9.35
CA ILE A 228 15.12 9.58 10.60
C ILE A 228 14.04 8.54 10.32
N ALA A 229 12.92 8.98 9.72
CA ALA A 229 11.78 8.17 9.32
C ALA A 229 11.06 8.87 8.17
N PRO A 230 11.59 8.79 6.92
CA PRO A 230 11.01 9.52 5.79
C PRO A 230 9.52 9.20 5.64
N ILE A 231 8.69 10.23 5.54
CA ILE A 231 7.25 10.08 5.37
C ILE A 231 6.72 11.09 4.37
N ARG A 232 5.91 10.63 3.40
CA ARG A 232 5.26 11.50 2.43
C ARG A 232 3.83 11.79 2.83
N MET A 233 3.50 13.08 2.88
CA MET A 233 2.18 13.58 3.25
C MET A 233 1.75 14.73 2.35
N LEU A 234 0.46 15.04 2.32
CA LEU A 234 -0.05 16.30 1.78
C LEU A 234 0.51 17.48 2.59
N ALA A 235 0.94 18.52 1.88
CA ALA A 235 1.44 19.75 2.49
C ALA A 235 0.25 20.54 3.08
N ASN A 236 0.24 20.70 4.39
CA ASN A 236 -0.78 21.41 5.15
C ASN A 236 -0.20 21.96 6.46
N GLN A 237 -0.99 22.66 7.29
CA GLN A 237 -0.52 23.23 8.54
C GLN A 237 -0.01 22.18 9.54
N TRP A 238 -0.55 20.94 9.51
CA TRP A 238 -0.05 19.86 10.35
C TRP A 238 1.39 19.49 9.96
N THR A 239 1.68 19.41 8.67
CA THR A 239 3.04 19.12 8.18
C THR A 239 4.02 20.26 8.48
N GLU A 240 3.56 21.51 8.50
CA GLU A 240 4.37 22.67 8.94
C GLU A 240 4.73 22.58 10.42
N LYS A 241 3.78 22.14 11.27
CA LYS A 241 4.07 21.85 12.69
C LYS A 241 5.13 20.77 12.85
N LEU A 242 5.04 19.69 12.05
CA LEU A 242 6.05 18.64 12.06
C LEU A 242 7.43 19.15 11.62
N GLU A 243 7.50 20.00 10.58
CA GLU A 243 8.77 20.62 10.15
C GLU A 243 9.41 21.46 11.27
N LYS A 244 8.59 22.22 12.00
CA LYS A 244 9.06 22.98 13.16
C LYS A 244 9.63 22.06 14.24
N ILE A 245 8.90 21.02 14.62
CA ILE A 245 9.36 20.01 15.59
C ILE A 245 10.69 19.39 15.14
N LEU A 246 10.81 19.02 13.86
CA LEU A 246 12.04 18.46 13.29
C LEU A 246 13.24 19.42 13.40
N SER A 247 13.03 20.73 13.27
CA SER A 247 14.10 21.74 13.39
C SER A 247 14.61 21.91 14.83
N GLU A 248 13.86 21.43 15.81
CA GLU A 248 14.23 21.48 17.24
C GLU A 248 15.11 20.29 17.69
N GLY A 249 15.46 19.37 16.78
CA GLY A 249 16.39 18.26 17.05
C GLY A 249 15.78 17.10 17.84
N VAL A 250 14.52 16.81 17.63
CA VAL A 250 13.75 15.76 18.32
C VAL A 250 14.17 14.35 17.94
N THR A 251 13.89 13.40 18.83
CA THR A 251 14.16 11.98 18.63
C THR A 251 13.17 11.33 17.67
N LYS A 252 13.56 10.17 17.08
CA LYS A 252 12.65 9.34 16.25
C LYS A 252 11.35 8.99 16.99
N ASN A 253 11.43 8.68 18.28
CA ASN A 253 10.24 8.32 19.08
C ASN A 253 9.26 9.48 19.22
N GLU A 254 9.75 10.71 19.40
CA GLU A 254 8.90 11.91 19.47
C GLU A 254 8.23 12.18 18.13
N ILE A 255 8.96 12.04 17.03
CA ILE A 255 8.41 12.14 15.68
C ILE A 255 7.29 11.11 15.47
N MET A 256 7.53 9.85 15.80
CA MET A 256 6.53 8.78 15.65
C MET A 256 5.30 9.04 16.51
N LYS A 257 5.49 9.47 17.79
CA LYS A 257 4.35 9.87 18.64
C LYS A 257 3.54 10.99 18.03
N PHE A 258 4.18 12.02 17.47
CA PHE A 258 3.48 13.12 16.83
C PHE A 258 2.71 12.64 15.58
N ILE A 259 3.32 11.83 14.72
CA ILE A 259 2.67 11.29 13.51
C ILE A 259 1.43 10.47 13.88
N PHE A 260 1.52 9.58 14.86
CA PHE A 260 0.41 8.72 15.25
C PHE A 260 -0.59 9.39 16.22
N SER A 261 -0.34 10.62 16.68
CA SER A 261 -1.33 11.40 17.46
C SER A 261 -2.35 12.12 16.58
N GLY A 262 -2.11 12.22 15.28
CA GLY A 262 -3.02 12.90 14.38
C GLY A 262 -4.24 12.05 14.03
N ASP A 263 -5.36 12.71 13.83
CA ASP A 263 -6.65 12.10 13.51
C ASP A 263 -6.88 12.06 11.98
N PRO A 264 -6.95 10.89 11.34
CA PRO A 264 -7.30 10.78 9.93
C PRO A 264 -8.73 11.24 9.62
N MET A 265 -9.60 11.31 10.63
CA MET A 265 -10.98 11.79 10.52
C MET A 265 -11.12 13.30 10.74
N SER A 266 -10.00 14.02 10.94
CA SER A 266 -10.01 15.46 11.14
C SER A 266 -10.78 16.20 10.05
N THR A 267 -11.53 17.22 10.46
CA THR A 267 -12.23 18.16 9.57
C THR A 267 -11.37 19.37 9.19
N GLU A 268 -10.17 19.46 9.76
CA GLU A 268 -9.20 20.53 9.49
C GLU A 268 -7.95 19.91 8.84
N ASP A 269 -6.81 19.98 9.51
CA ASP A 269 -5.54 19.43 9.06
C ASP A 269 -5.13 18.20 9.86
N GLY A 270 -4.34 17.32 9.24
CA GLY A 270 -3.89 16.09 9.88
C GLY A 270 -2.73 15.44 9.13
N PRO A 271 -2.28 14.26 9.60
CA PRO A 271 -1.20 13.49 8.98
C PRO A 271 -1.68 12.79 7.71
N PHE A 272 -2.07 13.54 6.72
CA PHE A 272 -2.72 13.07 5.50
C PHE A 272 -1.70 12.45 4.54
N ALA A 273 -1.41 11.17 4.72
CA ALA A 273 -0.48 10.42 3.89
C ALA A 273 -1.03 10.25 2.46
N CYS A 274 -0.28 10.69 1.46
CA CYS A 274 -0.69 10.63 0.06
C CYS A 274 0.53 10.50 -0.85
N GLY A 275 0.44 9.66 -1.89
CA GLY A 275 1.48 9.54 -2.91
C GLY A 275 1.49 10.71 -3.89
N GLN A 276 2.58 10.85 -4.65
CA GLN A 276 2.75 11.95 -5.63
C GLN A 276 1.70 11.95 -6.74
N GLY A 277 1.07 10.80 -7.02
CA GLY A 277 -0.02 10.71 -7.99
C GLY A 277 -1.31 11.43 -7.59
N VAL A 278 -1.40 12.03 -6.39
CA VAL A 278 -2.61 12.74 -5.91
C VAL A 278 -3.10 13.79 -6.90
N GLY A 279 -2.19 14.49 -7.56
CA GLY A 279 -2.53 15.49 -8.57
C GLY A 279 -3.27 14.97 -9.81
N LEU A 280 -3.44 13.65 -9.96
CA LEU A 280 -4.23 13.02 -11.04
C LEU A 280 -5.65 12.66 -10.60
N ILE A 281 -5.97 12.75 -9.31
CA ILE A 281 -7.30 12.44 -8.77
C ILE A 281 -8.19 13.68 -8.87
N ARG A 282 -9.35 13.55 -9.54
CA ARG A 282 -10.23 14.69 -9.84
C ARG A 282 -11.62 14.56 -9.27
N ARG A 283 -12.03 13.37 -8.84
CA ARG A 283 -13.36 13.11 -8.26
C ARG A 283 -13.31 11.89 -7.35
N ILE A 284 -14.28 11.81 -6.45
CA ILE A 284 -14.57 10.57 -5.70
C ILE A 284 -15.20 9.56 -6.67
N ARG A 285 -14.76 8.31 -6.60
CA ARG A 285 -15.23 7.20 -7.41
C ARG A 285 -15.70 6.04 -6.53
N THR A 286 -16.33 5.04 -7.07
CA THR A 286 -16.45 3.75 -6.41
C THR A 286 -15.16 2.94 -6.57
N VAL A 287 -14.89 1.99 -5.67
CA VAL A 287 -13.79 1.02 -5.84
C VAL A 287 -13.89 0.32 -7.19
N LYS A 288 -15.10 -0.04 -7.62
CA LYS A 288 -15.35 -0.67 -8.91
C LYS A 288 -14.88 0.22 -10.07
N GLU A 289 -15.24 1.51 -10.09
CA GLU A 289 -14.80 2.45 -11.14
C GLU A 289 -13.27 2.61 -11.16
N VAL A 290 -12.61 2.60 -10.00
CA VAL A 290 -11.13 2.64 -9.93
C VAL A 290 -10.52 1.38 -10.53
N MET A 291 -11.04 0.21 -10.20
CA MET A 291 -10.57 -1.07 -10.73
C MET A 291 -10.80 -1.20 -12.24
N GLU A 292 -11.96 -0.76 -12.72
CA GLU A 292 -12.28 -0.75 -14.16
C GLU A 292 -11.35 0.18 -14.94
N ASP A 293 -11.05 1.38 -14.41
CA ASP A 293 -10.09 2.30 -15.02
C ASP A 293 -8.70 1.64 -15.14
N PHE A 294 -8.19 1.03 -14.09
CA PHE A 294 -6.91 0.31 -14.14
C PHE A 294 -6.89 -0.78 -15.20
N VAL A 295 -7.91 -1.63 -15.25
CA VAL A 295 -7.91 -2.82 -16.11
C VAL A 295 -8.28 -2.45 -17.55
N ILE A 296 -9.46 -1.88 -17.76
CA ILE A 296 -10.00 -1.59 -19.09
C ILE A 296 -9.23 -0.43 -19.71
N GLY A 297 -9.06 0.66 -18.96
CA GLY A 297 -8.36 1.85 -19.43
C GLY A 297 -6.91 1.57 -19.83
N SER A 298 -6.20 0.68 -19.10
CA SER A 298 -4.83 0.30 -19.49
C SER A 298 -4.78 -0.55 -20.75
N GLU A 299 -5.72 -1.47 -20.95
CA GLU A 299 -5.80 -2.27 -22.17
C GLU A 299 -6.10 -1.40 -23.40
N GLU A 300 -7.02 -0.45 -23.26
CA GLU A 300 -7.32 0.51 -24.34
C GLU A 300 -6.12 1.40 -24.65
N LEU A 301 -5.39 1.86 -23.61
CA LEU A 301 -4.18 2.65 -23.78
C LEU A 301 -3.10 1.87 -24.54
N LEU A 302 -2.83 0.63 -24.15
CA LEU A 302 -1.84 -0.22 -24.80
C LEU A 302 -2.20 -0.52 -26.26
N LYS A 303 -3.48 -0.82 -26.56
CA LYS A 303 -3.96 -0.99 -27.94
C LYS A 303 -3.77 0.27 -28.77
N ARG A 304 -4.06 1.45 -28.19
CA ARG A 304 -3.89 2.73 -28.89
C ARG A 304 -2.42 3.07 -29.17
N ILE A 305 -1.50 2.69 -28.29
CA ILE A 305 -0.06 2.86 -28.49
C ILE A 305 0.41 1.93 -29.62
N ALA A 306 0.05 0.64 -29.54
CA ALA A 306 0.43 -0.35 -30.55
C ALA A 306 -0.15 -0.07 -31.98
N ALA A 307 -1.23 0.70 -32.07
CA ALA A 307 -1.83 1.09 -33.35
C ALA A 307 -1.20 2.36 -33.99
N ARG A 308 -0.22 2.98 -33.35
CA ARG A 308 0.50 4.16 -33.84
C ARG A 308 1.79 3.81 -34.61
N ASP A 309 2.25 2.58 -34.44
CA ASP A 309 3.39 1.98 -35.14
C ASP A 309 2.88 1.19 -36.37
#